data_0b6a1e654b351c1391e7d30fed4b3ba3
#
_entry.id   0b6a1e654b351c1391e7d30fed4b3ba3
#
_cell.length_a   1.000
_cell.length_b   1.000
_cell.length_c   1.000
_cell.angle_alpha   90.00
_cell.angle_beta   90.00
_cell.angle_gamma   90.00
#
_symmetry.space_group_name_H-M   'P 1'
#
loop_
_entity.id
_entity.type
_entity.pdbx_description
1 polymer ?
#
loop_
_entity_poly.entity_id
_entity_poly.type
_entity_poly.pdbx_seq_one_letter_code
_entity_poly.pdbx_strand_id
1 'polypeptide(L)'
;MKRMIVGLALAAVALASLGAMDSAQAANLLVNPDFETGDLTGWQVFGASPSSSITIQSPDNGPSAPGTHNAFMDNQAPALGLVLKQSTDPGTASDGDVDYSFDLKLDQADVGGVFFVEIFAEQSGVGIVGGTGLMGPFWPWNAWETFGGSFVAPAGTDFLTIQFAATTGADPASTCLMHVDNVVLDQGTVPVEAATWGGVKSMFR
;
A
#
# COMPACT_ATOMS: atom_id res chain seq x y z
N MET A 1 -54.68 -55.05 -3.77
CA MET A 1 -53.70 -55.12 -2.68
C MET A 1 -52.84 -53.86 -2.71
N LYS A 2 -53.08 -53.00 -1.75
CA LYS A 2 -52.33 -51.74 -1.49
C LYS A 2 -51.12 -52.09 -0.64
N ARG A 3 -49.95 -51.61 -0.97
CA ARG A 3 -48.88 -51.25 0.01
C ARG A 3 -47.68 -50.61 -0.71
N MET A 4 -47.47 -49.44 -0.35
CA MET A 4 -46.29 -48.77 0.19
C MET A 4 -45.25 -48.34 -0.81
N ILE A 5 -45.27 -47.06 -1.14
CA ILE A 5 -44.07 -46.28 -1.42
C ILE A 5 -44.22 -45.02 -0.55
N VAL A 6 -43.67 -45.07 0.67
CA VAL A 6 -43.36 -43.91 1.50
C VAL A 6 -41.95 -44.17 1.98
N GLY A 7 -41.05 -43.26 1.65
CA GLY A 7 -39.72 -43.29 2.25
C GLY A 7 -38.56 -42.99 1.31
N LEU A 8 -38.53 -41.84 0.65
CA LEU A 8 -37.28 -41.28 0.10
C LEU A 8 -37.43 -39.76 -0.14
N ALA A 9 -37.58 -39.02 0.91
CA ALA A 9 -37.63 -37.57 0.83
C ALA A 9 -37.09 -36.89 2.11
N LEU A 10 -35.95 -37.36 2.64
CA LEU A 10 -35.33 -36.70 3.81
C LEU A 10 -33.79 -36.84 3.83
N ALA A 11 -33.13 -36.60 2.70
CA ALA A 11 -31.67 -36.60 2.67
C ALA A 11 -31.06 -35.54 1.73
N ALA A 12 -31.74 -34.43 1.48
CA ALA A 12 -31.25 -33.39 0.55
C ALA A 12 -31.27 -31.95 1.11
N VAL A 13 -31.19 -31.76 2.42
CA VAL A 13 -31.21 -30.40 3.02
C VAL A 13 -30.00 -30.12 3.93
N ALA A 14 -28.98 -30.93 3.91
CA ALA A 14 -27.81 -30.73 4.80
C ALA A 14 -26.49 -30.39 4.09
N LEU A 15 -26.53 -29.84 2.87
CA LEU A 15 -25.29 -29.49 2.13
C LEU A 15 -25.28 -28.07 1.52
N ALA A 16 -25.88 -27.09 2.16
CA ALA A 16 -25.91 -25.71 1.67
C ALA A 16 -25.49 -24.68 2.74
N SER A 17 -24.54 -25.02 3.60
CA SER A 17 -23.92 -24.06 4.51
C SER A 17 -22.41 -24.22 4.58
N LEU A 18 -21.74 -24.46 3.44
CA LEU A 18 -20.38 -24.01 3.27
C LEU A 18 -20.50 -22.51 3.02
N GLY A 19 -20.60 -21.75 4.11
CA GLY A 19 -20.47 -20.31 4.09
C GLY A 19 -19.21 -19.98 3.32
N ALA A 20 -19.32 -19.13 2.30
CA ALA A 20 -18.19 -18.40 1.78
C ALA A 20 -17.53 -17.77 3.02
N MET A 21 -16.34 -18.24 3.38
CA MET A 21 -15.46 -17.44 4.21
C MET A 21 -15.12 -16.26 3.31
N ASP A 22 -15.82 -15.14 3.48
CA ASP A 22 -15.29 -13.86 3.04
C ASP A 22 -13.90 -13.79 3.70
N SER A 23 -12.86 -14.01 2.90
CA SER A 23 -11.52 -13.61 3.31
C SER A 23 -11.65 -12.13 3.57
N ALA A 24 -11.62 -11.72 4.84
CA ALA A 24 -11.52 -10.32 5.19
C ALA A 24 -10.28 -9.82 4.44
N GLN A 25 -10.51 -9.06 3.38
CA GLN A 25 -9.42 -8.39 2.67
C GLN A 25 -8.81 -7.45 3.69
N ALA A 26 -7.52 -7.64 3.95
CA ALA A 26 -6.84 -6.76 4.88
C ALA A 26 -6.99 -5.31 4.40
N ALA A 27 -7.22 -4.42 5.33
CA ALA A 27 -7.47 -3.02 4.98
C ALA A 27 -6.15 -2.33 4.67
N ASN A 28 -6.10 -1.57 3.59
CA ASN A 28 -4.97 -0.68 3.32
C ASN A 28 -4.70 0.23 4.54
N LEU A 29 -3.47 0.23 5.02
CA LEU A 29 -3.06 0.97 6.21
C LEU A 29 -2.88 2.47 5.97
N LEU A 30 -2.93 2.91 4.71
CA LEU A 30 -2.71 4.29 4.30
C LEU A 30 -4.01 5.09 4.28
N VAL A 31 -3.89 6.39 4.51
CA VAL A 31 -4.95 7.39 4.35
C VAL A 31 -4.87 8.01 2.96
N ASN A 32 -6.00 8.12 2.26
CA ASN A 32 -6.07 8.70 0.91
C ASN A 32 -5.00 8.12 -0.04
N PRO A 33 -4.93 6.78 -0.18
CA PRO A 33 -3.88 6.12 -0.93
C PRO A 33 -4.03 6.23 -2.45
N ASP A 34 -5.22 6.61 -2.90
CA ASP A 34 -5.65 6.79 -4.29
C ASP A 34 -5.83 8.29 -4.67
N PHE A 35 -5.51 9.20 -3.75
CA PHE A 35 -5.62 10.65 -3.91
C PHE A 35 -7.01 11.17 -4.28
N GLU A 36 -8.06 10.37 -4.18
CA GLU A 36 -9.43 10.71 -4.59
C GLU A 36 -10.08 11.78 -3.71
N THR A 37 -9.46 12.17 -2.58
CA THR A 37 -9.87 13.37 -1.84
C THR A 37 -9.59 14.67 -2.60
N GLY A 38 -8.78 14.61 -3.67
CA GLY A 38 -8.38 15.77 -4.47
C GLY A 38 -7.28 16.62 -3.80
N ASP A 39 -6.65 16.11 -2.76
CA ASP A 39 -5.55 16.77 -2.05
C ASP A 39 -4.54 15.73 -1.50
N LEU A 40 -3.52 16.20 -0.79
CA LEU A 40 -2.47 15.36 -0.19
C LEU A 40 -2.79 15.00 1.29
N THR A 41 -4.07 14.89 1.66
CA THR A 41 -4.46 14.47 3.02
C THR A 41 -3.78 13.14 3.39
N GLY A 42 -3.12 13.10 4.55
CA GLY A 42 -2.35 11.95 5.02
C GLY A 42 -0.90 11.91 4.53
N TRP A 43 -0.57 12.62 3.46
CA TRP A 43 0.77 12.64 2.85
C TRP A 43 1.58 13.87 3.25
N GLN A 44 2.88 13.69 3.37
CA GLN A 44 3.86 14.72 3.67
C GLN A 44 4.80 14.94 2.47
N VAL A 45 5.15 16.20 2.22
CA VAL A 45 6.05 16.61 1.13
C VAL A 45 7.32 17.15 1.70
N PHE A 46 8.46 16.66 1.19
CA PHE A 46 9.80 17.16 1.53
C PHE A 46 10.54 17.54 0.25
N GLY A 47 11.42 18.54 0.34
CA GLY A 47 12.21 18.98 -0.80
C GLY A 47 11.45 19.86 -1.79
N ALA A 48 10.28 20.41 -1.44
CA ALA A 48 9.58 21.36 -2.28
C ALA A 48 10.40 22.66 -2.42
N SER A 49 10.39 23.23 -3.63
CA SER A 49 11.09 24.47 -3.99
C SER A 49 10.32 25.18 -5.10
N PRO A 50 10.73 26.37 -5.55
CA PRO A 50 10.09 27.04 -6.68
C PRO A 50 10.10 26.23 -7.99
N SER A 51 11.03 25.28 -8.14
CA SER A 51 11.16 24.38 -9.31
C SER A 51 10.88 22.91 -8.96
N SER A 52 10.25 22.64 -7.82
CA SER A 52 9.99 21.28 -7.37
C SER A 52 8.75 21.25 -6.49
N SER A 53 7.71 20.52 -6.93
CA SER A 53 6.41 20.48 -6.26
C SER A 53 5.70 19.14 -6.44
N ILE A 54 4.77 18.87 -5.53
CA ILE A 54 3.82 17.75 -5.68
C ILE A 54 2.42 18.35 -5.72
N THR A 55 1.65 17.97 -6.73
CA THR A 55 0.28 18.45 -6.95
C THR A 55 -0.63 17.27 -7.26
N ILE A 56 -1.93 17.41 -6.98
CA ILE A 56 -2.92 16.45 -7.45
C ILE A 56 -3.33 16.81 -8.86
N GLN A 57 -3.33 15.83 -9.75
CA GLN A 57 -3.79 15.96 -11.13
C GLN A 57 -5.05 15.12 -11.37
N SER A 58 -5.88 15.57 -12.32
CA SER A 58 -7.12 14.96 -12.78
C SER A 58 -7.38 15.43 -14.24
N PRO A 59 -7.99 14.64 -15.14
CA PRO A 59 -8.64 13.33 -14.93
C PRO A 59 -7.76 12.14 -15.37
N ASP A 60 -6.69 11.85 -14.69
CA ASP A 60 -5.81 10.72 -14.98
C ASP A 60 -5.59 9.91 -13.69
N ASN A 61 -5.58 8.59 -13.79
CA ASN A 61 -5.40 7.69 -12.66
C ASN A 61 -4.70 6.40 -13.08
N GLY A 62 -4.07 5.73 -12.10
CA GLY A 62 -3.48 4.41 -12.27
C GLY A 62 -4.53 3.31 -12.48
N PRO A 63 -4.15 2.17 -13.08
CA PRO A 63 -5.08 1.13 -13.50
C PRO A 63 -5.57 0.22 -12.39
N SER A 64 -4.93 0.20 -11.20
CA SER A 64 -5.21 -0.78 -10.16
C SER A 64 -6.54 -0.55 -9.45
N ALA A 65 -7.05 0.67 -9.43
CA ALA A 65 -8.36 1.00 -8.86
C ALA A 65 -9.08 2.05 -9.72
N PRO A 66 -10.42 2.12 -9.64
CA PRO A 66 -11.17 3.18 -10.29
C PRO A 66 -10.91 4.51 -9.59
N GLY A 67 -10.67 5.56 -10.37
CA GLY A 67 -10.39 6.90 -9.83
C GLY A 67 -10.31 7.95 -10.92
N THR A 68 -9.91 9.15 -10.53
CA THR A 68 -9.70 10.28 -11.44
C THR A 68 -8.53 11.16 -11.02
N HIS A 69 -7.90 10.89 -9.88
CA HIS A 69 -6.83 11.71 -9.32
C HIS A 69 -5.55 10.90 -9.16
N ASN A 70 -4.43 11.59 -9.18
CA ASN A 70 -3.12 11.04 -8.87
C ASN A 70 -2.22 12.13 -8.27
N ALA A 71 -1.15 11.75 -7.59
CA ALA A 71 -0.12 12.67 -7.15
C ALA A 71 0.94 12.82 -8.24
N PHE A 72 1.14 14.04 -8.73
CA PHE A 72 2.17 14.38 -9.69
C PHE A 72 3.36 15.03 -9.01
N MET A 73 4.51 14.37 -9.09
CA MET A 73 5.79 14.81 -8.55
C MET A 73 6.60 15.45 -9.67
N ASP A 74 6.67 16.78 -9.69
CA ASP A 74 7.43 17.59 -10.65
C ASP A 74 8.72 18.07 -9.98
N ASN A 75 9.85 17.41 -10.27
CA ASN A 75 11.15 17.82 -9.78
C ASN A 75 12.04 18.28 -10.93
N GLN A 76 12.27 19.60 -11.02
CA GLN A 76 13.15 20.26 -11.96
C GLN A 76 14.26 21.07 -11.24
N ALA A 77 14.38 20.93 -9.93
CA ALA A 77 15.43 21.56 -9.15
C ALA A 77 16.70 20.68 -9.19
N PRO A 78 17.88 21.23 -9.51
CA PRO A 78 19.11 20.45 -9.57
C PRO A 78 19.55 19.97 -8.18
N ALA A 79 20.12 18.77 -8.12
CA ALA A 79 20.66 18.13 -6.92
C ALA A 79 19.64 18.06 -5.75
N LEU A 80 18.37 17.78 -6.07
CA LEU A 80 17.28 17.75 -5.10
C LEU A 80 16.58 16.40 -5.11
N GLY A 81 16.19 15.92 -3.91
CA GLY A 81 15.21 14.85 -3.73
C GLY A 81 13.86 15.45 -3.34
N LEU A 82 12.88 15.35 -4.24
CA LEU A 82 11.49 15.65 -3.91
C LEU A 82 10.83 14.37 -3.41
N VAL A 83 10.28 14.39 -2.20
CA VAL A 83 9.77 13.19 -1.53
C VAL A 83 8.30 13.36 -1.16
N LEU A 84 7.49 12.37 -1.52
CA LEU A 84 6.14 12.13 -1.05
C LEU A 84 6.17 10.97 -0.06
N LYS A 85 5.71 11.18 1.17
CA LYS A 85 5.84 10.20 2.25
C LYS A 85 4.57 10.11 3.07
N GLN A 86 4.23 8.88 3.47
CA GLN A 86 3.21 8.65 4.51
C GLN A 86 3.71 7.61 5.49
N SER A 87 3.50 7.88 6.79
CA SER A 87 3.67 6.90 7.86
C SER A 87 2.28 6.50 8.37
N THR A 88 2.08 5.23 8.63
CA THR A 88 0.89 4.76 9.34
C THR A 88 0.96 5.16 10.83
N ASP A 89 -0.16 5.10 11.54
CA ASP A 89 -0.16 5.42 12.97
C ASP A 89 0.62 4.36 13.78
N PRO A 90 1.30 4.74 14.87
CA PRO A 90 1.90 3.78 15.81
C PRO A 90 0.86 2.77 16.32
N GLY A 91 1.26 1.51 16.39
CA GLY A 91 0.40 0.39 16.76
C GLY A 91 -0.48 -0.17 15.65
N THR A 92 -0.32 0.30 14.40
CA THR A 92 -1.08 -0.21 13.25
C THR A 92 -0.36 -1.33 12.49
N ALA A 93 0.91 -1.56 12.78
CA ALA A 93 1.70 -2.62 12.19
C ALA A 93 2.39 -3.48 13.26
N SER A 94 2.85 -4.66 12.88
CA SER A 94 3.57 -5.60 13.71
C SER A 94 4.65 -6.31 12.89
N ASP A 95 5.36 -7.26 13.49
CA ASP A 95 6.19 -8.21 12.73
C ASP A 95 5.33 -9.13 11.87
N GLY A 96 5.86 -9.53 10.72
CA GLY A 96 5.20 -10.43 9.77
C GLY A 96 5.21 -9.92 8.34
N ASP A 97 4.49 -10.64 7.48
CA ASP A 97 4.43 -10.31 6.06
C ASP A 97 3.68 -9.00 5.82
N VAL A 98 4.25 -8.17 4.95
CA VAL A 98 3.66 -6.92 4.46
C VAL A 98 3.61 -7.00 2.94
N ASP A 99 2.42 -6.89 2.39
CA ASP A 99 2.20 -6.76 0.95
C ASP A 99 2.11 -5.28 0.57
N TYR A 100 2.65 -4.93 -0.59
CA TYR A 100 2.58 -3.58 -1.11
C TYR A 100 2.36 -3.56 -2.61
N SER A 101 1.67 -2.53 -3.08
CA SER A 101 1.58 -2.19 -4.50
C SER A 101 1.39 -0.70 -4.71
N PHE A 102 1.71 -0.21 -5.90
CA PHE A 102 1.51 1.17 -6.32
C PHE A 102 1.54 1.26 -7.84
N ASP A 103 0.81 2.24 -8.38
CA ASP A 103 0.83 2.58 -9.78
C ASP A 103 1.74 3.78 -10.03
N LEU A 104 2.58 3.68 -11.07
CA LEU A 104 3.50 4.75 -11.47
C LEU A 104 3.36 5.04 -12.97
N LYS A 105 3.58 6.32 -13.34
CA LYS A 105 3.76 6.74 -14.73
C LYS A 105 4.85 7.82 -14.80
N LEU A 106 5.88 7.58 -15.59
CA LEU A 106 6.99 8.51 -15.79
C LEU A 106 6.76 9.35 -17.05
N ASP A 107 6.59 10.65 -16.90
CA ASP A 107 6.46 11.57 -18.02
C ASP A 107 7.84 12.05 -18.53
N GLN A 108 8.79 12.26 -17.61
CA GLN A 108 10.14 12.73 -17.96
C GLN A 108 11.16 12.35 -16.90
N ALA A 109 12.34 11.88 -17.35
CA ALA A 109 13.53 11.74 -16.52
C ALA A 109 14.76 12.00 -17.37
N ASP A 110 15.32 13.20 -17.27
CA ASP A 110 16.46 13.66 -18.08
C ASP A 110 17.68 13.93 -17.21
N VAL A 111 18.85 13.79 -17.81
CA VAL A 111 20.17 14.19 -17.30
C VAL A 111 20.40 13.73 -15.85
N GLY A 112 20.11 12.45 -15.58
CA GLY A 112 20.30 11.83 -14.26
C GLY A 112 19.13 12.00 -13.29
N GLY A 113 17.96 12.39 -13.78
CA GLY A 113 16.71 12.27 -13.05
C GLY A 113 16.37 10.79 -12.84
N VAL A 114 16.00 10.41 -11.62
CA VAL A 114 15.69 9.02 -11.24
C VAL A 114 14.56 8.98 -10.22
N PHE A 115 13.80 7.89 -10.23
CA PHE A 115 12.70 7.69 -9.29
C PHE A 115 12.89 6.41 -8.49
N PHE A 116 12.71 6.54 -7.19
CA PHE A 116 12.85 5.44 -6.24
C PHE A 116 11.64 5.35 -5.30
N VAL A 117 11.44 4.16 -4.77
CA VAL A 117 10.48 3.89 -3.69
C VAL A 117 11.17 3.14 -2.58
N GLU A 118 10.79 3.40 -1.33
CA GLU A 118 11.30 2.67 -0.18
C GLU A 118 10.19 2.53 0.87
N ILE A 119 10.13 1.36 1.50
CA ILE A 119 9.19 1.10 2.58
C ILE A 119 10.00 0.75 3.81
N PHE A 120 9.73 1.44 4.90
CA PHE A 120 10.38 1.22 6.19
C PHE A 120 9.42 0.53 7.16
N ALA A 121 9.95 -0.43 7.90
CA ALA A 121 9.35 -0.93 9.13
C ALA A 121 10.01 -0.18 10.29
N GLU A 122 9.21 0.47 11.11
CA GLU A 122 9.67 1.40 12.15
C GLU A 122 9.14 1.01 13.52
N GLN A 123 9.92 1.34 14.56
CA GLN A 123 9.55 1.16 15.97
C GLN A 123 9.54 2.51 16.68
N SER A 124 8.46 2.80 17.40
CA SER A 124 8.30 4.03 18.17
C SER A 124 9.45 4.21 19.17
N GLY A 125 10.10 5.37 19.12
CA GLY A 125 11.24 5.70 19.99
C GLY A 125 12.58 5.05 19.63
N VAL A 126 12.61 4.18 18.60
CA VAL A 126 13.84 3.51 18.10
C VAL A 126 14.20 3.98 16.71
N GLY A 127 13.22 4.06 15.79
CA GLY A 127 13.39 4.40 14.40
C GLY A 127 13.25 3.17 13.47
N ILE A 128 13.95 3.18 12.33
CA ILE A 128 13.87 2.13 11.33
C ILE A 128 14.47 0.84 11.88
N VAL A 129 13.70 -0.25 11.86
CA VAL A 129 14.10 -1.59 12.25
C VAL A 129 14.22 -2.55 11.07
N GLY A 130 13.66 -2.19 9.89
CA GLY A 130 13.74 -2.97 8.66
C GLY A 130 13.02 -2.29 7.49
N GLY A 131 12.76 -3.02 6.42
CA GLY A 131 12.04 -2.54 5.25
C GLY A 131 12.47 -3.20 3.96
N THR A 132 12.04 -2.65 2.82
CA THR A 132 12.38 -3.17 1.49
C THR A 132 13.80 -2.83 1.05
N GLY A 133 14.45 -1.84 1.69
CA GLY A 133 15.55 -1.11 1.07
C GLY A 133 15.07 -0.26 -0.11
N LEU A 134 16.00 0.44 -0.75
CA LEU A 134 15.73 1.31 -1.89
C LEU A 134 15.36 0.47 -3.13
N MET A 135 14.14 0.64 -3.63
CA MET A 135 13.64 0.00 -4.84
C MET A 135 13.75 0.94 -6.03
N GLY A 136 14.07 0.41 -7.20
CA GLY A 136 14.20 1.17 -8.44
C GLY A 136 15.63 1.15 -9.03
N PRO A 137 15.97 2.10 -9.95
CA PRO A 137 15.07 3.16 -10.43
C PRO A 137 13.91 2.63 -11.27
N PHE A 138 12.74 3.28 -11.17
CA PHE A 138 11.54 2.92 -11.92
C PHE A 138 11.44 3.73 -13.22
N TRP A 139 11.02 3.07 -14.33
CA TRP A 139 10.95 3.66 -15.66
C TRP A 139 9.65 3.33 -16.41
N PRO A 140 8.43 3.51 -15.84
CA PRO A 140 7.16 3.29 -16.55
C PRO A 140 6.88 4.44 -17.52
N TRP A 141 7.56 4.44 -18.67
CA TRP A 141 7.63 5.57 -19.60
C TRP A 141 6.31 5.82 -20.33
N ASN A 142 5.70 7.00 -20.09
CA ASN A 142 4.47 7.47 -20.74
C ASN A 142 3.26 6.52 -20.61
N ALA A 143 3.32 5.55 -19.72
CA ALA A 143 2.24 4.60 -19.47
C ALA A 143 2.18 4.27 -17.99
N TRP A 144 0.99 4.06 -17.46
CA TRP A 144 0.81 3.55 -16.13
C TRP A 144 1.23 2.08 -16.05
N GLU A 145 2.02 1.77 -15.05
CA GLU A 145 2.41 0.41 -14.70
C GLU A 145 2.21 0.18 -13.20
N THR A 146 1.72 -1.03 -12.86
CA THR A 146 1.57 -1.46 -11.46
C THR A 146 2.81 -2.19 -11.01
N PHE A 147 3.36 -1.78 -9.88
CA PHE A 147 4.45 -2.42 -9.18
C PHE A 147 3.98 -2.95 -7.84
N GLY A 148 4.57 -4.02 -7.35
CA GLY A 148 4.21 -4.58 -6.05
C GLY A 148 5.12 -5.72 -5.65
N GLY A 149 4.95 -6.15 -4.41
CA GLY A 149 5.71 -7.23 -3.81
C GLY A 149 5.37 -7.41 -2.35
N SER A 150 6.22 -8.11 -1.64
CA SER A 150 6.10 -8.29 -0.20
C SER A 150 7.46 -8.26 0.48
N PHE A 151 7.47 -7.95 1.77
CA PHE A 151 8.64 -8.12 2.62
C PHE A 151 8.21 -8.55 4.03
N VAL A 152 9.15 -9.05 4.81
CA VAL A 152 8.88 -9.43 6.21
C VAL A 152 9.29 -8.27 7.12
N ALA A 153 8.32 -7.66 7.78
CA ALA A 153 8.58 -6.68 8.83
C ALA A 153 9.20 -7.40 10.04
N PRO A 154 10.35 -6.93 10.57
CA PRO A 154 11.03 -7.60 11.69
C PRO A 154 10.31 -7.40 13.01
N ALA A 155 10.69 -8.20 14.02
CA ALA A 155 10.21 -8.04 15.38
C ALA A 155 10.48 -6.63 15.93
N GLY A 156 9.47 -6.05 16.58
CA GLY A 156 9.51 -4.69 17.11
C GLY A 156 8.94 -3.64 16.15
N THR A 157 8.48 -4.03 14.95
CA THR A 157 7.74 -3.12 14.07
C THR A 157 6.47 -2.65 14.77
N ASP A 158 6.20 -1.36 14.70
CA ASP A 158 5.07 -0.68 15.34
C ASP A 158 4.23 0.11 14.30
N PHE A 159 4.90 0.60 13.26
CA PHE A 159 4.27 1.28 12.13
C PHE A 159 5.10 1.12 10.86
N LEU A 160 4.49 1.43 9.72
CA LEU A 160 5.13 1.39 8.41
C LEU A 160 5.19 2.79 7.83
N THR A 161 6.23 3.03 7.03
CA THR A 161 6.36 4.26 6.25
C THR A 161 6.67 3.92 4.82
N ILE A 162 5.93 4.49 3.86
CA ILE A 162 6.28 4.45 2.45
C ILE A 162 6.72 5.82 1.97
N GLN A 163 7.76 5.85 1.15
CA GLN A 163 8.22 7.08 0.50
C GLN A 163 8.48 6.85 -0.99
N PHE A 164 8.12 7.87 -1.76
CA PHE A 164 8.40 8.02 -3.18
C PHE A 164 9.37 9.17 -3.35
N ALA A 165 10.45 8.98 -4.12
CA ALA A 165 11.51 9.98 -4.27
C ALA A 165 11.82 10.23 -5.75
N ALA A 166 11.40 11.41 -6.24
CA ALA A 166 11.85 11.96 -7.51
C ALA A 166 13.15 12.73 -7.28
N THR A 167 14.26 12.18 -7.75
CA THR A 167 15.60 12.72 -7.47
C THR A 167 16.27 13.21 -8.76
N THR A 168 16.93 14.36 -8.69
CA THR A 168 17.63 14.97 -9.80
C THR A 168 19.15 15.01 -9.56
N GLY A 169 19.91 14.99 -10.65
CA GLY A 169 21.35 15.22 -10.64
C GLY A 169 21.74 16.68 -10.46
N ALA A 170 23.05 16.94 -10.37
CA ALA A 170 23.58 18.30 -10.22
C ALA A 170 23.48 19.18 -11.47
N ASP A 171 23.19 18.59 -12.63
CA ASP A 171 23.00 19.33 -13.88
C ASP A 171 21.71 20.14 -13.81
N PRO A 172 21.73 21.45 -14.16
CA PRO A 172 20.50 22.27 -14.19
C PRO A 172 19.40 21.77 -15.14
N ALA A 173 19.73 20.92 -16.10
CA ALA A 173 18.76 20.28 -16.99
C ALA A 173 18.21 18.95 -16.45
N SER A 174 18.65 18.53 -15.27
CA SER A 174 18.15 17.28 -14.66
C SER A 174 16.69 17.44 -14.23
N THR A 175 15.84 16.49 -14.64
CA THR A 175 14.41 16.47 -14.32
C THR A 175 13.94 15.07 -13.95
N CYS A 176 12.92 14.99 -13.08
CA CYS A 176 12.19 13.77 -12.81
C CYS A 176 10.71 14.12 -12.58
N LEU A 177 9.84 13.76 -13.54
CA LEU A 177 8.41 14.01 -13.52
C LEU A 177 7.68 12.66 -13.44
N MET A 178 7.09 12.35 -12.31
CA MET A 178 6.48 11.05 -12.02
C MET A 178 5.07 11.22 -11.43
N HIS A 179 4.16 10.39 -11.89
CA HIS A 179 2.85 10.21 -11.27
C HIS A 179 2.85 8.99 -10.36
N VAL A 180 2.15 9.10 -9.23
CA VAL A 180 1.96 8.05 -8.23
C VAL A 180 0.47 7.92 -7.94
N ASP A 181 -0.04 6.69 -7.88
CA ASP A 181 -1.43 6.41 -7.57
C ASP A 181 -1.64 5.03 -6.96
N ASN A 182 -2.84 4.78 -6.42
CA ASN A 182 -3.32 3.48 -5.94
C ASN A 182 -2.32 2.76 -5.03
N VAL A 183 -1.79 3.46 -4.05
CA VAL A 183 -0.77 2.94 -3.14
C VAL A 183 -1.40 2.00 -2.11
N VAL A 184 -0.87 0.82 -1.96
CA VAL A 184 -1.31 -0.17 -0.97
C VAL A 184 -0.16 -0.50 -0.04
N LEU A 185 -0.40 -0.44 1.25
CA LEU A 185 0.35 -1.13 2.29
C LEU A 185 -0.64 -1.99 3.07
N ASP A 186 -0.44 -3.28 3.02
CA ASP A 186 -1.31 -4.26 3.63
C ASP A 186 -0.49 -5.23 4.49
N GLN A 187 -0.91 -5.37 5.72
CA GLN A 187 -0.38 -6.36 6.61
C GLN A 187 -1.54 -7.25 7.06
N GLY A 188 -1.78 -8.35 6.34
CA GLY A 188 -2.91 -9.23 6.53
C GLY A 188 -3.37 -9.30 7.99
N THR A 189 -4.67 -9.27 8.22
CA THR A 189 -5.19 -9.39 9.58
C THR A 189 -4.58 -10.60 10.24
N VAL A 190 -3.73 -10.39 11.25
CA VAL A 190 -3.31 -11.46 12.15
C VAL A 190 -4.61 -12.13 12.60
N PRO A 191 -4.81 -13.43 12.35
CA PRO A 191 -6.00 -14.10 12.86
C PRO A 191 -6.01 -13.90 14.37
N VAL A 192 -6.87 -13.03 14.86
CA VAL A 192 -7.17 -13.00 16.29
C VAL A 192 -7.76 -14.36 16.55
N GLU A 193 -6.98 -15.28 17.11
CA GLU A 193 -7.54 -16.54 17.59
C GLU A 193 -8.70 -16.15 18.48
N ALA A 194 -9.91 -16.42 18.00
CA ALA A 194 -11.10 -16.16 18.76
C ALA A 194 -10.99 -17.04 20.02
N ALA A 195 -10.45 -16.44 21.08
CA ALA A 195 -10.38 -17.09 22.38
C ALA A 195 -11.83 -17.42 22.74
N THR A 196 -12.25 -18.64 22.44
CA THR A 196 -13.60 -19.09 22.82
C THR A 196 -13.67 -19.01 24.33
N TRP A 197 -14.80 -18.55 24.87
CA TRP A 197 -15.05 -18.45 26.31
C TRP A 197 -14.77 -19.78 27.05
N GLY A 198 -14.78 -20.91 26.34
CA GLY A 198 -14.33 -22.22 26.79
C GLY A 198 -12.82 -22.33 26.97
N GLY A 199 -12.02 -21.73 26.05
CA GLY A 199 -10.55 -21.68 26.16
C GLY A 199 -10.10 -20.82 27.33
N VAL A 200 -10.73 -19.66 27.51
CA VAL A 200 -10.44 -18.77 28.66
C VAL A 200 -10.73 -19.47 29.99
N LYS A 201 -11.84 -20.20 30.10
CA LYS A 201 -12.17 -20.96 31.31
C LYS A 201 -11.19 -22.09 31.64
N SER A 202 -10.50 -22.67 30.64
CA SER A 202 -9.53 -23.74 30.87
C SER A 202 -8.22 -23.25 31.50
N MET A 203 -7.90 -21.96 31.39
CA MET A 203 -6.70 -21.33 31.99
C MET A 203 -6.85 -21.08 33.50
N PHE A 204 -8.05 -21.20 34.04
CA PHE A 204 -8.37 -20.92 35.43
C PHE A 204 -8.84 -22.16 36.22
N ARG A 205 -8.49 -23.36 35.78
CA ARG A 205 -8.77 -24.62 36.48
C ARG A 205 -7.50 -25.27 37.00
#